data_1f266ec36d1a77c7f71fecdb19fae306
#
_entry.id   1f266ec36d1a77c7f71fecdb19fae306
#
_cell.length_a   1.000
_cell.length_b   1.000
_cell.length_c   1.000
_cell.angle_alpha   90.00
_cell.angle_beta   90.00
_cell.angle_gamma   90.00
#
_symmetry.space_group_name_H-M   'P 1'
#
loop_
_entity.id
_entity.type
_entity.pdbx_description
1 polymer ?
#
loop_
_entity_poly.entity_id
_entity_poly.type
_entity_poly.pdbx_seq_one_letter_code
_entity_poly.pdbx_strand_id
1 'polypeptide(L)'
;MTTINTNTSASIAANSLKQNDRLMNDAMERLSTGKRINNAGDDAAGLAITSRMTTHIDGLEMAARNANDAIGMIQVADGALSEITGILQRMREITVQAGSATYTAADISMIAVEFNQLRDEISNIVTYTTWNGTALLDGNVNTSGGANKGVDTLTITEGNLRSLGADAAATFSITDAEGKTLTITQTAIGNATGSPASFAVATLEQLREAINTAIDADAGFAQMDATVSGDSLTFEQDVANAGQISSVAGRTNATTSVTVGSGVTRTTNSGSDTVSYQIGTNVNQTLTVEFGTLAMTGATGNDLGANFTNALTVTNNTDANTAMGYVDSAIDAVNTRRATLGAAISRLEHTVDNLENNAVNHSASRSRILDADYAAETTELARTQIIQQAGTAMLSQANQKAQAVLKLLQN
;
A
#
# COMPACT_ATOMS: atom_id res chain seq x y z
N MET A 1 -9.96 77.73 -22.95
CA MET A 1 -8.63 78.32 -23.09
C MET A 1 -7.82 77.46 -24.08
N THR A 2 -7.35 78.05 -25.13
CA THR A 2 -6.52 77.39 -26.14
C THR A 2 -5.05 77.45 -25.62
N THR A 3 -4.60 76.42 -25.02
CA THR A 3 -3.17 76.26 -24.60
C THR A 3 -2.40 75.79 -25.85
N ILE A 4 -1.37 76.52 -26.25
CA ILE A 4 -0.57 76.23 -27.44
C ILE A 4 0.51 75.17 -27.15
N ASN A 5 1.04 75.21 -25.97
CA ASN A 5 2.15 74.35 -25.60
C ASN A 5 1.72 72.98 -25.06
N THR A 6 0.45 72.77 -24.68
CA THR A 6 -0.08 71.50 -24.14
C THR A 6 -1.39 71.17 -24.78
N ASN A 7 -1.44 70.13 -25.62
CA ASN A 7 -2.68 69.64 -26.23
C ASN A 7 -3.37 68.65 -25.30
N THR A 8 -4.15 69.19 -24.35
CA THR A 8 -4.89 68.40 -23.34
C THR A 8 -5.88 67.42 -23.96
N SER A 9 -6.53 67.82 -25.09
CA SER A 9 -7.47 66.95 -25.79
C SER A 9 -6.78 65.71 -26.41
N ALA A 10 -5.58 65.89 -26.98
CA ALA A 10 -4.80 64.80 -27.52
C ALA A 10 -4.28 63.87 -26.41
N SER A 11 -3.85 64.44 -25.26
CA SER A 11 -3.43 63.65 -24.10
C SER A 11 -4.55 62.80 -23.48
N ILE A 12 -5.79 63.37 -23.39
CA ILE A 12 -6.96 62.64 -22.92
C ILE A 12 -7.30 61.51 -23.91
N ALA A 13 -7.31 61.80 -25.22
CA ALA A 13 -7.57 60.78 -26.24
C ALA A 13 -6.52 59.66 -26.24
N ALA A 14 -5.24 60.00 -26.06
CA ALA A 14 -4.15 59.04 -25.98
C ALA A 14 -4.28 58.14 -24.71
N ASN A 15 -4.67 58.69 -23.55
CA ASN A 15 -4.90 57.93 -22.35
C ASN A 15 -6.11 56.97 -22.46
N SER A 16 -7.21 57.46 -23.09
CA SER A 16 -8.37 56.62 -23.36
C SER A 16 -8.03 55.46 -24.33
N LEU A 17 -7.18 55.75 -25.34
CA LEU A 17 -6.72 54.73 -26.28
C LEU A 17 -5.87 53.65 -25.58
N LYS A 18 -4.92 54.06 -24.73
CA LYS A 18 -4.12 53.14 -23.93
C LYS A 18 -4.97 52.28 -22.97
N GLN A 19 -6.04 52.82 -22.42
CA GLN A 19 -6.97 52.06 -21.60
C GLN A 19 -7.73 51.03 -22.42
N ASN A 20 -8.20 51.45 -23.60
CA ASN A 20 -8.89 50.55 -24.52
C ASN A 20 -7.99 49.43 -25.06
N ASP A 21 -6.71 49.74 -25.36
CA ASP A 21 -5.72 48.71 -25.75
C ASP A 21 -5.52 47.65 -24.68
N ARG A 22 -5.52 48.00 -23.38
CA ARG A 22 -5.47 47.03 -22.32
C ARG A 22 -6.70 46.12 -22.28
N LEU A 23 -7.90 46.70 -22.36
CA LEU A 23 -9.16 45.94 -22.40
C LEU A 23 -9.24 45.02 -23.63
N MET A 24 -8.73 45.46 -24.77
CA MET A 24 -8.67 44.64 -25.98
C MET A 24 -7.70 43.46 -25.80
N ASN A 25 -6.52 43.68 -25.19
CA ASN A 25 -5.55 42.63 -24.92
C ASN A 25 -6.10 41.62 -23.91
N ASP A 26 -6.76 42.07 -22.84
CA ASP A 26 -7.40 41.22 -21.85
C ASP A 26 -8.50 40.35 -22.49
N ALA A 27 -9.34 40.91 -23.34
CA ALA A 27 -10.36 40.16 -24.06
C ALA A 27 -9.75 39.13 -25.05
N MET A 28 -8.67 39.49 -25.75
CA MET A 28 -7.94 38.57 -26.62
C MET A 28 -7.28 37.42 -25.81
N GLU A 29 -6.68 37.71 -24.66
CA GLU A 29 -6.08 36.70 -23.78
C GLU A 29 -7.15 35.72 -23.29
N ARG A 30 -8.30 36.21 -22.80
CA ARG A 30 -9.41 35.38 -22.33
C ARG A 30 -10.03 34.53 -23.44
N LEU A 31 -10.16 35.05 -24.63
CA LEU A 31 -10.63 34.32 -25.82
C LEU A 31 -9.63 33.23 -26.23
N SER A 32 -8.33 33.52 -26.18
CA SER A 32 -7.28 32.59 -26.57
C SER A 32 -7.13 31.46 -25.57
N THR A 33 -7.22 31.72 -24.26
CA THR A 33 -7.08 30.73 -23.18
C THR A 33 -8.39 30.03 -22.83
N GLY A 34 -9.53 30.60 -23.18
CA GLY A 34 -10.86 30.18 -22.74
C GLY A 34 -11.11 30.41 -21.24
N LYS A 35 -10.21 31.13 -20.57
CA LYS A 35 -10.26 31.37 -19.11
C LYS A 35 -10.49 32.84 -18.83
N ARG A 36 -11.41 33.15 -17.90
CA ARG A 36 -11.66 34.49 -17.38
C ARG A 36 -10.53 34.95 -16.45
N ILE A 37 -9.94 34.03 -15.66
CA ILE A 37 -8.88 34.31 -14.73
C ILE A 37 -7.60 33.65 -15.27
N ASN A 38 -6.68 34.42 -15.83
CA ASN A 38 -5.40 33.98 -16.34
C ASN A 38 -4.28 34.29 -15.38
N ASN A 39 -4.32 35.43 -14.71
CA ASN A 39 -3.29 35.95 -13.85
C ASN A 39 -3.83 36.24 -12.44
N ALA A 40 -2.93 36.24 -11.44
CA ALA A 40 -3.32 36.62 -10.07
C ALA A 40 -3.85 38.07 -9.95
N GLY A 41 -3.53 38.91 -10.95
CA GLY A 41 -4.04 40.28 -11.04
C GLY A 41 -5.51 40.36 -11.41
N ASP A 42 -6.07 39.36 -12.09
CA ASP A 42 -7.49 39.33 -12.50
C ASP A 42 -8.40 39.02 -11.30
N ASP A 43 -8.08 37.96 -10.55
CA ASP A 43 -8.77 37.56 -9.31
C ASP A 43 -7.88 36.60 -8.51
N ALA A 44 -7.19 37.13 -7.52
CA ALA A 44 -6.30 36.30 -6.64
C ALA A 44 -7.08 35.26 -5.81
N ALA A 45 -8.30 35.59 -5.37
CA ALA A 45 -9.13 34.69 -4.57
C ALA A 45 -9.69 33.55 -5.46
N GLY A 46 -10.22 33.90 -6.63
CA GLY A 46 -10.70 32.95 -7.62
C GLY A 46 -9.60 32.00 -8.10
N LEU A 47 -8.40 32.51 -8.37
CA LEU A 47 -7.25 31.69 -8.76
C LEU A 47 -6.83 30.71 -7.65
N ALA A 48 -6.78 31.13 -6.39
CA ALA A 48 -6.46 30.25 -5.27
C ALA A 48 -7.52 29.16 -5.06
N ILE A 49 -8.80 29.48 -5.25
CA ILE A 49 -9.89 28.49 -5.14
C ILE A 49 -9.81 27.49 -6.30
N THR A 50 -9.66 27.96 -7.54
CA THR A 50 -9.59 27.09 -8.72
C THR A 50 -8.35 26.20 -8.71
N SER A 51 -7.22 26.68 -8.23
CA SER A 51 -6.01 25.87 -8.03
C SER A 51 -6.24 24.72 -7.04
N ARG A 52 -6.86 25.00 -5.89
CA ARG A 52 -7.25 23.94 -4.93
C ARG A 52 -8.26 22.97 -5.52
N MET A 53 -9.26 23.46 -6.27
CA MET A 53 -10.22 22.59 -6.95
C MET A 53 -9.53 21.68 -7.97
N THR A 54 -8.56 22.20 -8.73
CA THR A 54 -7.77 21.38 -9.67
C THR A 54 -7.03 20.27 -8.95
N THR A 55 -6.31 20.57 -7.86
CA THR A 55 -5.63 19.57 -7.05
C THR A 55 -6.60 18.51 -6.51
N HIS A 56 -7.81 18.92 -6.11
CA HIS A 56 -8.83 17.97 -5.66
C HIS A 56 -9.34 17.09 -6.79
N ILE A 57 -9.58 17.64 -7.99
CA ILE A 57 -10.02 16.88 -9.16
C ILE A 57 -8.96 15.85 -9.54
N ASP A 58 -7.70 16.27 -9.67
CA ASP A 58 -6.58 15.39 -10.01
C ASP A 58 -6.42 14.27 -8.96
N GLY A 59 -6.61 14.60 -7.68
CA GLY A 59 -6.60 13.64 -6.58
C GLY A 59 -7.76 12.62 -6.64
N LEU A 60 -8.98 13.08 -6.97
CA LEU A 60 -10.14 12.20 -7.14
C LEU A 60 -9.97 11.24 -8.33
N GLU A 61 -9.43 11.75 -9.45
CA GLU A 61 -9.14 10.92 -10.63
C GLU A 61 -8.05 9.86 -10.33
N MET A 62 -7.02 10.23 -9.56
CA MET A 62 -6.01 9.26 -9.12
C MET A 62 -6.61 8.21 -8.19
N ALA A 63 -7.46 8.63 -7.25
CA ALA A 63 -8.14 7.72 -6.33
C ALA A 63 -9.07 6.74 -7.08
N ALA A 64 -9.77 7.21 -8.12
CA ALA A 64 -10.58 6.35 -8.99
C ALA A 64 -9.72 5.33 -9.76
N ARG A 65 -8.55 5.74 -10.28
CA ARG A 65 -7.60 4.79 -10.89
C ARG A 65 -7.10 3.76 -9.89
N ASN A 66 -6.68 4.17 -8.70
CA ASN A 66 -6.24 3.25 -7.64
C ASN A 66 -7.33 2.23 -7.27
N ALA A 67 -8.59 2.67 -7.22
CA ALA A 67 -9.71 1.77 -6.93
C ALA A 67 -9.95 0.77 -8.08
N ASN A 68 -9.82 1.17 -9.34
CA ASN A 68 -9.92 0.28 -10.49
C ASN A 68 -8.75 -0.73 -10.53
N ASP A 69 -7.53 -0.31 -10.18
CA ASP A 69 -6.38 -1.22 -10.06
C ASP A 69 -6.61 -2.26 -8.95
N ALA A 70 -7.20 -1.84 -7.83
CA ALA A 70 -7.60 -2.74 -6.75
C ALA A 70 -8.65 -3.76 -7.21
N ILE A 71 -9.66 -3.33 -7.98
CA ILE A 71 -10.66 -4.25 -8.57
C ILE A 71 -9.97 -5.28 -9.47
N GLY A 72 -9.05 -4.84 -10.33
CA GLY A 72 -8.29 -5.75 -11.20
C GLY A 72 -7.49 -6.78 -10.41
N MET A 73 -6.81 -6.36 -9.33
CA MET A 73 -6.06 -7.24 -8.45
C MET A 73 -6.97 -8.26 -7.75
N ILE A 74 -8.14 -7.84 -7.25
CA ILE A 74 -9.12 -8.73 -6.60
C ILE A 74 -9.68 -9.74 -7.61
N GLN A 75 -9.96 -9.33 -8.85
CA GLN A 75 -10.47 -10.22 -9.90
C GLN A 75 -9.47 -11.35 -10.25
N VAL A 76 -8.16 -11.05 -10.26
CA VAL A 76 -7.12 -12.06 -10.44
C VAL A 76 -7.13 -13.07 -9.29
N ALA A 77 -7.23 -12.59 -8.05
CA ALA A 77 -7.32 -13.46 -6.88
C ALA A 77 -8.61 -14.32 -6.90
N ASP A 78 -9.77 -13.74 -7.21
CA ASP A 78 -11.04 -14.49 -7.28
C ASP A 78 -11.02 -15.54 -8.41
N GLY A 79 -10.38 -15.24 -9.53
CA GLY A 79 -10.18 -16.21 -10.60
C GLY A 79 -9.40 -17.44 -10.12
N ALA A 80 -8.28 -17.22 -9.42
CA ALA A 80 -7.49 -18.31 -8.83
C ALA A 80 -8.28 -19.10 -7.77
N LEU A 81 -9.04 -18.41 -6.90
CA LEU A 81 -9.91 -19.06 -5.90
C LEU A 81 -11.02 -19.90 -6.55
N SER A 82 -11.50 -19.51 -7.72
CA SER A 82 -12.47 -20.28 -8.49
C SER A 82 -11.88 -21.62 -8.98
N GLU A 83 -10.64 -21.60 -9.50
CA GLU A 83 -9.92 -22.82 -9.88
C GLU A 83 -9.64 -23.72 -8.67
N ILE A 84 -9.18 -23.14 -7.56
CA ILE A 84 -8.99 -23.88 -6.31
C ILE A 84 -10.28 -24.55 -5.85
N THR A 85 -11.43 -23.87 -5.96
CA THR A 85 -12.74 -24.45 -5.61
C THR A 85 -13.05 -25.68 -6.49
N GLY A 86 -12.77 -25.61 -7.77
CA GLY A 86 -12.95 -26.76 -8.69
C GLY A 86 -12.06 -27.94 -8.33
N ILE A 87 -10.79 -27.68 -7.98
CA ILE A 87 -9.86 -28.73 -7.54
C ILE A 87 -10.32 -29.34 -6.22
N LEU A 88 -10.74 -28.55 -5.24
CA LEU A 88 -11.26 -29.03 -3.96
C LEU A 88 -12.50 -29.90 -4.14
N GLN A 89 -13.41 -29.55 -5.05
CA GLN A 89 -14.55 -30.39 -5.39
C GLN A 89 -14.12 -31.75 -5.97
N ARG A 90 -13.11 -31.75 -6.83
CA ARG A 90 -12.54 -32.99 -7.36
C ARG A 90 -11.88 -33.84 -6.26
N MET A 91 -11.13 -33.19 -5.37
CA MET A 91 -10.53 -33.85 -4.20
C MET A 91 -11.62 -34.48 -3.30
N ARG A 92 -12.75 -33.80 -3.12
CA ARG A 92 -13.89 -34.33 -2.38
C ARG A 92 -14.47 -35.60 -3.03
N GLU A 93 -14.65 -35.61 -4.35
CA GLU A 93 -15.10 -36.82 -5.07
C GLU A 93 -14.15 -37.98 -4.83
N ILE A 94 -12.83 -37.73 -4.91
CA ILE A 94 -11.80 -38.73 -4.68
C ILE A 94 -11.82 -39.25 -3.24
N THR A 95 -12.02 -38.40 -2.23
CA THR A 95 -12.12 -38.83 -0.83
C THR A 95 -13.35 -39.66 -0.56
N VAL A 96 -14.51 -39.35 -1.18
CA VAL A 96 -15.73 -40.17 -1.12
C VAL A 96 -15.49 -41.54 -1.76
N GLN A 97 -14.79 -41.60 -2.91
CA GLN A 97 -14.41 -42.86 -3.57
C GLN A 97 -13.49 -43.70 -2.66
N ALA A 98 -12.42 -43.11 -2.13
CA ALA A 98 -11.48 -43.80 -1.25
C ALA A 98 -12.08 -44.24 0.10
N GLY A 99 -13.12 -43.55 0.59
CA GLY A 99 -13.87 -43.88 1.78
C GLY A 99 -14.76 -45.12 1.63
N SER A 100 -14.97 -45.63 0.41
CA SER A 100 -15.77 -46.82 0.17
C SER A 100 -15.01 -48.10 0.54
N ALA A 101 -15.62 -48.99 1.31
CA ALA A 101 -15.04 -50.28 1.70
C ALA A 101 -14.87 -51.27 0.52
N THR A 102 -15.29 -50.91 -0.70
CA THR A 102 -15.16 -51.75 -1.89
C THR A 102 -13.76 -51.70 -2.50
N TYR A 103 -12.94 -50.71 -2.16
CA TYR A 103 -11.56 -50.53 -2.67
C TYR A 103 -10.55 -51.23 -1.77
N THR A 104 -9.55 -51.85 -2.39
CA THR A 104 -8.41 -52.43 -1.68
C THR A 104 -7.40 -51.33 -1.31
N ALA A 105 -6.48 -51.62 -0.37
CA ALA A 105 -5.41 -50.72 -0.03
C ALA A 105 -4.55 -50.32 -1.24
N ALA A 106 -4.38 -51.21 -2.21
CA ALA A 106 -3.66 -50.92 -3.45
C ALA A 106 -4.42 -49.92 -4.34
N ASP A 107 -5.74 -50.05 -4.42
CA ASP A 107 -6.57 -49.11 -5.18
C ASP A 107 -6.58 -47.72 -4.52
N ILE A 108 -6.68 -47.68 -3.16
CA ILE A 108 -6.61 -46.44 -2.41
C ILE A 108 -5.27 -45.75 -2.60
N SER A 109 -4.18 -46.51 -2.69
CA SER A 109 -2.85 -45.92 -2.95
C SER A 109 -2.74 -45.26 -4.34
N MET A 110 -3.43 -45.77 -5.36
CA MET A 110 -3.49 -45.14 -6.67
C MET A 110 -4.34 -43.85 -6.63
N ILE A 111 -5.48 -43.90 -5.93
CA ILE A 111 -6.34 -42.72 -5.69
C ILE A 111 -5.58 -41.64 -4.94
N ALA A 112 -4.74 -42.02 -3.97
CA ALA A 112 -3.92 -41.08 -3.19
C ALA A 112 -2.91 -40.32 -4.08
N VAL A 113 -2.40 -40.92 -5.16
CA VAL A 113 -1.52 -40.22 -6.10
C VAL A 113 -2.24 -39.05 -6.76
N GLU A 114 -3.48 -39.26 -7.25
CA GLU A 114 -4.29 -38.18 -7.83
C GLU A 114 -4.60 -37.11 -6.78
N PHE A 115 -4.99 -37.50 -5.58
CA PHE A 115 -5.24 -36.57 -4.47
C PHE A 115 -4.03 -35.68 -4.17
N ASN A 116 -2.83 -36.28 -4.08
CA ASN A 116 -1.60 -35.53 -3.81
C ASN A 116 -1.26 -34.58 -4.96
N GLN A 117 -1.44 -34.99 -6.23
CA GLN A 117 -1.21 -34.11 -7.37
C GLN A 117 -2.16 -32.90 -7.38
N LEU A 118 -3.44 -33.11 -7.06
CA LEU A 118 -4.41 -32.01 -6.93
C LEU A 118 -4.05 -31.06 -5.78
N ARG A 119 -3.60 -31.60 -4.66
CA ARG A 119 -3.11 -30.80 -3.54
C ARG A 119 -1.89 -29.96 -3.96
N ASP A 120 -0.92 -30.58 -4.63
CA ASP A 120 0.28 -29.87 -5.10
C ASP A 120 -0.08 -28.80 -6.13
N GLU A 121 -1.13 -29.02 -6.96
CA GLU A 121 -1.63 -28.03 -7.90
C GLU A 121 -2.27 -26.82 -7.18
N ILE A 122 -3.02 -27.03 -6.08
CA ILE A 122 -3.47 -25.92 -5.25
C ILE A 122 -2.29 -25.10 -4.76
N SER A 123 -1.22 -25.74 -4.28
CA SER A 123 -0.01 -25.06 -3.83
C SER A 123 0.65 -24.24 -4.96
N ASN A 124 0.67 -24.78 -6.17
CA ASN A 124 1.18 -24.08 -7.35
C ASN A 124 0.33 -22.85 -7.68
N ILE A 125 -1.00 -22.98 -7.69
CA ILE A 125 -1.90 -21.86 -7.95
C ILE A 125 -1.70 -20.75 -6.92
N VAL A 126 -1.60 -21.11 -5.64
CA VAL A 126 -1.36 -20.13 -4.55
C VAL A 126 -0.04 -19.40 -4.76
N THR A 127 1.03 -20.12 -5.10
CA THR A 127 2.38 -19.55 -5.26
C THR A 127 2.51 -18.70 -6.53
N TYR A 128 1.90 -19.12 -7.64
CA TYR A 128 2.08 -18.48 -8.95
C TYR A 128 1.01 -17.44 -9.26
N THR A 129 -0.03 -17.31 -8.44
CA THR A 129 -1.01 -16.22 -8.61
C THR A 129 -0.41 -14.91 -8.16
N THR A 130 0.09 -14.13 -9.11
CA THR A 130 0.78 -12.86 -8.83
C THR A 130 0.12 -11.69 -9.55
N TRP A 131 0.21 -10.51 -8.94
CA TRP A 131 -0.12 -9.23 -9.53
C TRP A 131 1.10 -8.31 -9.45
N ASN A 132 1.57 -7.83 -10.59
CA ASN A 132 2.77 -6.98 -10.68
C ASN A 132 3.99 -7.56 -9.94
N GLY A 133 4.15 -8.90 -9.99
CA GLY A 133 5.25 -9.62 -9.34
C GLY A 133 5.07 -9.92 -7.84
N THR A 134 3.92 -9.54 -7.25
CA THR A 134 3.59 -9.83 -5.86
C THR A 134 2.58 -10.98 -5.81
N ALA A 135 2.85 -12.01 -5.02
CA ALA A 135 1.91 -13.09 -4.79
C ALA A 135 0.70 -12.60 -4.00
N LEU A 136 -0.51 -13.08 -4.38
CA LEU A 136 -1.76 -12.59 -3.80
C LEU A 136 -2.33 -13.50 -2.70
N LEU A 137 -2.04 -14.80 -2.75
CA LEU A 137 -2.70 -15.83 -1.95
C LEU A 137 -1.75 -16.54 -0.98
N ASP A 138 -0.47 -16.18 -0.97
CA ASP A 138 0.56 -16.80 -0.13
C ASP A 138 0.68 -16.18 1.28
N GLY A 139 -0.14 -15.15 1.58
CA GLY A 139 -0.09 -14.43 2.84
C GLY A 139 0.93 -13.29 2.89
N ASN A 140 1.57 -12.96 1.77
CA ASN A 140 2.62 -11.95 1.69
C ASN A 140 2.26 -10.77 0.76
N VAL A 141 0.98 -10.41 0.67
CA VAL A 141 0.46 -9.40 -0.28
C VAL A 141 0.91 -7.98 0.05
N ASN A 142 1.48 -7.72 1.21
CA ASN A 142 1.86 -6.36 1.60
C ASN A 142 3.11 -5.88 0.87
N THR A 143 2.90 -5.19 -0.25
CA THR A 143 3.95 -4.61 -1.10
C THR A 143 4.48 -3.26 -0.62
N SER A 144 4.05 -2.76 0.53
CA SER A 144 4.54 -1.50 1.09
C SER A 144 5.98 -1.64 1.58
N GLY A 145 6.92 -1.76 0.61
CA GLY A 145 8.32 -1.30 0.77
C GLY A 145 9.17 -1.82 1.93
N GLY A 146 8.71 -2.81 2.64
CA GLY A 146 9.49 -3.52 3.64
C GLY A 146 9.28 -5.02 3.42
N ALA A 147 10.33 -5.76 3.13
CA ALA A 147 10.32 -7.19 3.28
C ALA A 147 9.56 -7.52 4.57
N ASN A 148 8.64 -8.49 4.52
CA ASN A 148 7.97 -8.97 5.72
C ASN A 148 9.05 -9.41 6.70
N LYS A 149 9.42 -8.49 7.59
CA LYS A 149 10.25 -8.86 8.72
C LYS A 149 9.39 -9.78 9.57
N GLY A 150 9.66 -11.08 9.52
CA GLY A 150 9.11 -12.00 10.48
C GLY A 150 9.56 -11.53 11.87
N VAL A 151 8.65 -10.95 12.64
CA VAL A 151 8.95 -10.56 14.02
C VAL A 151 8.62 -11.77 14.90
N ASP A 152 9.61 -12.60 15.17
CA ASP A 152 9.49 -13.63 16.18
C ASP A 152 9.75 -12.99 17.56
N THR A 153 8.69 -12.74 18.32
CA THR A 153 8.81 -12.17 19.66
C THR A 153 9.07 -13.28 20.66
N LEU A 154 10.29 -13.34 21.17
CA LEU A 154 10.65 -14.16 22.33
C LEU A 154 10.53 -13.30 23.59
N THR A 155 9.53 -13.57 24.41
CA THR A 155 9.39 -12.90 25.70
C THR A 155 10.27 -13.58 26.72
N ILE A 156 11.43 -13.00 27.02
CA ILE A 156 12.29 -13.42 28.13
C ILE A 156 12.06 -12.43 29.26
N THR A 157 11.37 -12.84 30.32
CA THR A 157 11.20 -12.00 31.50
C THR A 157 12.48 -11.98 32.35
N GLU A 158 12.76 -10.87 33.02
CA GLU A 158 13.92 -10.71 33.92
C GLU A 158 14.02 -11.82 34.96
N GLY A 159 12.90 -12.38 35.43
CA GLY A 159 12.85 -13.54 36.33
C GLY A 159 13.40 -14.80 35.71
N ASN A 160 13.21 -15.04 34.41
CA ASN A 160 13.74 -16.19 33.68
C ASN A 160 15.23 -16.04 33.39
N LEU A 161 15.73 -14.83 33.20
CA LEU A 161 17.15 -14.52 33.07
C LEU A 161 17.92 -14.79 34.37
N ARG A 162 17.33 -14.46 35.51
CA ARG A 162 17.94 -14.75 36.83
C ARG A 162 18.02 -16.25 37.15
N SER A 163 17.12 -17.07 36.58
CA SER A 163 17.15 -18.53 36.77
C SER A 163 18.23 -19.24 35.91
N LEU A 164 18.82 -18.55 34.93
CA LEU A 164 19.94 -19.02 34.14
C LEU A 164 21.27 -19.10 34.93
N GLY A 165 21.26 -18.75 36.21
CA GLY A 165 22.27 -18.80 37.30
C GLY A 165 23.62 -19.48 37.08
N ALA A 166 24.58 -18.94 37.67
CA ALA A 166 25.84 -19.38 38.34
C ALA A 166 26.77 -20.46 37.72
N ASP A 167 26.61 -20.91 36.47
CA ASP A 167 27.49 -21.96 35.92
C ASP A 167 28.32 -21.47 34.73
N ALA A 168 29.64 -21.63 34.83
CA ALA A 168 30.64 -21.11 33.90
C ALA A 168 30.61 -21.72 32.47
N ALA A 169 29.66 -22.62 32.19
CA ALA A 169 29.50 -23.30 30.90
C ALA A 169 28.09 -23.20 30.33
N ALA A 170 27.30 -22.22 30.75
CA ALA A 170 25.95 -22.03 30.22
C ALA A 170 26.01 -21.56 28.76
N THR A 171 25.27 -22.20 27.87
CA THR A 171 25.11 -21.84 26.50
C THR A 171 23.66 -21.51 26.23
N PHE A 172 23.42 -20.44 25.48
CA PHE A 172 22.11 -20.10 24.93
C PHE A 172 22.14 -20.41 23.42
N SER A 173 21.17 -21.15 22.92
CA SER A 173 21.14 -21.51 21.51
C SER A 173 19.81 -21.17 20.88
N ILE A 174 19.87 -20.60 19.68
CA ILE A 174 18.75 -20.32 18.80
C ILE A 174 18.86 -21.27 17.62
N THR A 175 17.82 -22.02 17.33
CA THR A 175 17.78 -22.93 16.17
C THR A 175 16.73 -22.46 15.19
N ASP A 176 17.09 -22.33 13.92
CA ASP A 176 16.17 -22.01 12.83
C ASP A 176 15.35 -23.22 12.36
N ALA A 177 14.43 -23.01 11.42
CA ALA A 177 13.56 -24.06 10.89
C ALA A 177 14.33 -25.10 10.04
N GLU A 178 15.47 -24.73 9.49
CA GLU A 178 16.40 -25.60 8.75
C GLU A 178 17.30 -26.42 9.69
N GLY A 179 17.19 -26.23 11.01
CA GLY A 179 17.99 -26.94 12.02
C GLY A 179 19.38 -26.35 12.25
N LYS A 180 19.66 -25.15 11.72
CA LYS A 180 20.90 -24.44 11.97
C LYS A 180 20.83 -23.81 13.37
N THR A 181 21.87 -23.97 14.19
CA THR A 181 21.88 -23.52 15.56
C THR A 181 22.94 -22.47 15.78
N LEU A 182 22.53 -21.27 16.20
CA LEU A 182 23.40 -20.23 16.72
C LEU A 182 23.60 -20.46 18.21
N THR A 183 24.84 -20.65 18.65
CA THR A 183 25.16 -20.91 20.05
C THR A 183 25.95 -19.76 20.65
N ILE A 184 25.41 -19.15 21.70
CA ILE A 184 26.02 -18.03 22.41
C ILE A 184 26.51 -18.57 23.75
N THR A 185 27.83 -18.52 23.96
CA THR A 185 28.46 -18.95 25.21
C THR A 185 28.53 -17.80 26.21
N GLN A 186 28.57 -18.12 27.51
CA GLN A 186 28.69 -17.14 28.59
C GLN A 186 29.86 -16.17 28.41
N THR A 187 30.94 -16.57 27.76
CA THR A 187 32.12 -15.76 27.52
C THR A 187 31.83 -14.59 26.56
N ALA A 188 30.84 -14.75 25.64
CA ALA A 188 30.42 -13.72 24.71
C ALA A 188 29.56 -12.64 25.39
N ILE A 189 28.90 -12.93 26.51
CA ILE A 189 27.99 -12.01 27.20
C ILE A 189 28.75 -11.10 28.20
N GLY A 190 30.06 -11.19 28.26
CA GLY A 190 30.92 -10.30 29.08
C GLY A 190 30.93 -10.65 30.57
N ASN A 191 32.10 -11.06 31.03
CA ASN A 191 32.37 -11.29 32.49
C ASN A 191 32.57 -9.94 33.16
N ALA A 192 31.55 -9.43 33.87
CA ALA A 192 31.75 -8.27 34.75
C ALA A 192 32.67 -8.71 35.92
N THR A 193 33.86 -8.17 35.93
CA THR A 193 34.95 -8.42 36.84
C THR A 193 34.53 -8.47 38.32
N GLY A 194 34.76 -9.62 38.95
CA GLY A 194 35.00 -9.69 40.38
C GLY A 194 33.95 -10.36 41.25
N SER A 195 33.75 -11.65 41.12
CA SER A 195 33.46 -12.62 42.20
C SER A 195 32.89 -13.91 41.63
N PRO A 196 33.15 -15.07 42.19
CA PRO A 196 32.69 -16.31 41.59
C PRO A 196 31.18 -16.45 41.75
N ALA A 197 30.53 -16.84 40.64
CA ALA A 197 29.20 -17.40 40.61
C ALA A 197 28.00 -16.43 40.68
N SER A 198 27.88 -15.48 39.79
CA SER A 198 26.55 -15.09 39.35
C SER A 198 26.57 -14.67 37.86
N PHE A 199 25.70 -15.28 37.11
CA PHE A 199 25.34 -14.87 35.79
C PHE A 199 24.64 -13.50 35.93
N ALA A 200 25.40 -12.46 35.94
CA ALA A 200 24.87 -11.12 35.92
C ALA A 200 24.71 -10.70 34.46
N VAL A 201 23.72 -11.27 33.75
CA VAL A 201 23.10 -10.53 32.67
C VAL A 201 22.33 -9.41 33.35
N ALA A 202 22.98 -8.28 33.53
CA ALA A 202 22.43 -7.20 34.30
C ALA A 202 21.21 -6.57 33.61
N THR A 203 21.06 -6.77 32.26
CA THR A 203 19.94 -6.22 31.48
C THR A 203 19.71 -7.07 30.22
N LEU A 204 18.46 -7.12 29.75
CA LEU A 204 18.08 -7.66 28.43
C LEU A 204 18.89 -7.03 27.27
N GLU A 205 19.35 -5.81 27.46
CA GLU A 205 20.17 -5.07 26.51
C GLU A 205 21.56 -5.70 26.29
N GLN A 206 22.19 -6.22 27.32
CA GLN A 206 23.47 -6.92 27.21
C GLN A 206 23.30 -8.28 26.49
N LEU A 207 22.17 -8.95 26.72
CA LEU A 207 21.83 -10.19 26.01
C LEU A 207 21.58 -9.88 24.53
N ARG A 208 20.86 -8.82 24.21
CA ARG A 208 20.64 -8.33 22.85
C ARG A 208 21.96 -8.08 22.11
N GLU A 209 22.88 -7.35 22.75
CA GLU A 209 24.18 -7.02 22.15
C GLU A 209 25.03 -8.27 21.88
N ALA A 210 25.01 -9.25 22.80
CA ALA A 210 25.70 -10.51 22.61
C ALA A 210 25.08 -11.36 21.48
N ILE A 211 23.75 -11.35 21.37
CA ILE A 211 23.00 -12.05 20.32
C ILE A 211 23.32 -11.40 18.96
N ASN A 212 23.23 -10.09 18.85
CA ASN A 212 23.52 -9.40 17.59
C ASN A 212 24.98 -9.58 17.15
N THR A 213 25.92 -9.56 18.10
CA THR A 213 27.35 -9.87 17.80
C THR A 213 27.53 -11.29 17.27
N ALA A 214 26.76 -12.24 17.79
CA ALA A 214 26.83 -13.64 17.35
C ALA A 214 26.11 -13.83 16.00
N ILE A 215 25.03 -13.11 15.75
CA ILE A 215 24.31 -13.06 14.48
C ILE A 215 25.20 -12.49 13.38
N ASP A 216 25.88 -11.36 13.61
CA ASP A 216 26.79 -10.72 12.68
C ASP A 216 28.00 -11.60 12.33
N ALA A 217 28.42 -12.48 13.25
CA ALA A 217 29.51 -13.40 13.05
C ALA A 217 29.15 -14.64 12.23
N ASP A 218 27.85 -14.98 12.12
CA ASP A 218 27.38 -16.16 11.38
C ASP A 218 26.58 -15.76 10.13
N ALA A 219 27.17 -15.95 8.96
CA ALA A 219 26.59 -15.60 7.66
C ALA A 219 25.18 -16.19 7.39
N GLY A 220 24.75 -17.23 8.14
CA GLY A 220 23.42 -17.82 7.99
C GLY A 220 22.33 -17.09 8.77
N PHE A 221 22.72 -16.24 9.71
CA PHE A 221 21.81 -15.41 10.50
C PHE A 221 22.01 -13.90 10.21
N ALA A 222 22.87 -13.54 9.26
CA ALA A 222 23.29 -12.16 8.95
C ALA A 222 22.16 -11.17 8.57
N GLN A 223 20.92 -11.64 8.47
CA GLN A 223 19.74 -10.82 8.18
C GLN A 223 18.73 -10.79 9.32
N MET A 224 19.15 -11.25 10.49
CA MET A 224 18.36 -11.24 11.70
C MET A 224 18.89 -10.15 12.65
N ASP A 225 18.02 -9.38 13.26
CA ASP A 225 18.36 -8.38 14.28
C ASP A 225 17.54 -8.63 15.55
N ALA A 226 18.17 -8.53 16.71
CA ALA A 226 17.51 -8.66 18.00
C ALA A 226 17.32 -7.28 18.61
N THR A 227 16.07 -6.95 18.95
CA THR A 227 15.69 -5.67 19.59
C THR A 227 15.04 -5.93 20.94
N VAL A 228 15.17 -4.97 21.88
CA VAL A 228 14.52 -5.03 23.20
C VAL A 228 13.36 -4.03 23.24
N SER A 229 12.17 -4.52 23.58
CA SER A 229 10.99 -3.70 23.80
C SER A 229 10.35 -4.05 25.15
N GLY A 230 10.53 -3.19 26.14
CA GLY A 230 10.12 -3.44 27.53
C GLY A 230 10.83 -4.66 28.13
N ASP A 231 10.07 -5.65 28.64
CA ASP A 231 10.58 -6.92 29.18
C ASP A 231 10.70 -8.02 28.11
N SER A 232 10.69 -7.68 26.83
CA SER A 232 10.67 -8.61 25.71
C SER A 232 11.88 -8.43 24.82
N LEU A 233 12.50 -9.54 24.41
CA LEU A 233 13.48 -9.58 23.34
C LEU A 233 12.76 -9.99 22.06
N THR A 234 12.86 -9.16 21.04
CA THR A 234 12.20 -9.33 19.75
C THR A 234 13.25 -9.57 18.68
N PHE A 235 13.06 -10.60 17.86
CA PHE A 235 13.91 -10.90 16.72
C PHE A 235 13.21 -10.42 15.44
N GLU A 236 13.86 -9.56 14.70
CA GLU A 236 13.40 -9.09 13.40
C GLU A 236 14.23 -9.73 12.30
N GLN A 237 13.59 -10.26 11.26
CA GLN A 237 14.24 -10.89 10.15
C GLN A 237 13.99 -10.10 8.87
N ASP A 238 15.03 -9.80 8.10
CA ASP A 238 14.97 -8.86 6.96
C ASP A 238 14.58 -9.51 5.61
N VAL A 239 14.37 -10.83 5.55
CA VAL A 239 14.05 -11.56 4.30
C VAL A 239 12.92 -12.54 4.47
N ALA A 240 12.04 -12.59 3.46
CA ALA A 240 10.82 -13.40 3.42
C ALA A 240 11.02 -14.93 3.54
N ASN A 241 12.24 -15.44 3.53
CA ASN A 241 12.57 -16.87 3.59
C ASN A 241 13.84 -17.21 4.41
N ALA A 242 14.37 -16.31 5.21
CA ALA A 242 15.47 -16.67 6.08
C ALA A 242 14.94 -17.38 7.33
N GLY A 243 15.55 -18.50 7.68
CA GLY A 243 15.16 -19.51 8.64
C GLY A 243 14.36 -19.04 9.85
N GLN A 244 13.12 -19.47 9.92
CA GLN A 244 12.26 -19.22 11.07
C GLN A 244 12.90 -19.81 12.33
N ILE A 245 12.89 -19.08 13.44
CA ILE A 245 13.35 -19.61 14.72
C ILE A 245 12.44 -20.78 15.12
N SER A 246 12.94 -22.00 15.04
CA SER A 246 12.17 -23.21 15.36
C SER A 246 12.20 -23.52 16.85
N SER A 247 13.28 -23.17 17.53
CA SER A 247 13.39 -23.37 18.98
C SER A 247 14.49 -22.49 19.59
N VAL A 248 14.28 -22.09 20.80
CA VAL A 248 15.30 -21.47 21.64
C VAL A 248 15.54 -22.39 22.83
N ALA A 249 16.75 -22.93 22.94
CA ALA A 249 17.14 -23.78 24.08
C ALA A 249 18.09 -22.99 24.98
N GLY A 250 17.66 -22.78 26.20
CA GLY A 250 18.53 -22.30 27.26
C GLY A 250 19.14 -23.48 28.01
N ARG A 251 20.47 -23.52 28.12
CA ARG A 251 21.27 -24.33 28.97
C ARG A 251 21.25 -25.86 28.75
N THR A 252 22.34 -26.38 28.23
CA THR A 252 22.74 -27.78 28.43
C THR A 252 23.85 -27.86 29.47
N ASN A 253 23.51 -28.10 30.70
CA ASN A 253 24.44 -28.77 31.64
C ASN A 253 23.68 -29.85 32.42
N ALA A 254 24.38 -30.91 32.75
CA ALA A 254 23.96 -32.28 32.98
C ALA A 254 22.90 -32.57 34.08
N THR A 255 22.23 -31.58 34.68
CA THR A 255 21.27 -31.87 35.77
C THR A 255 19.96 -31.07 35.73
N THR A 256 19.77 -30.05 34.89
CA THR A 256 18.48 -29.38 34.82
C THR A 256 18.36 -28.69 33.46
N SER A 257 17.59 -29.25 32.54
CA SER A 257 17.17 -28.59 31.32
C SER A 257 16.12 -27.56 31.68
N VAL A 258 16.45 -26.27 31.63
CA VAL A 258 15.45 -25.23 31.56
C VAL A 258 15.01 -25.17 30.09
N THR A 259 13.98 -25.92 29.77
CA THR A 259 13.26 -25.76 28.51
C THR A 259 12.58 -24.40 28.58
N VAL A 260 13.06 -23.42 27.82
CA VAL A 260 12.32 -22.20 27.54
C VAL A 260 11.21 -22.59 26.57
N GLY A 261 10.37 -23.50 26.98
CA GLY A 261 9.28 -24.02 26.19
C GLY A 261 7.98 -23.76 26.93
N SER A 262 7.49 -22.59 26.98
CA SER A 262 6.08 -22.25 27.23
C SER A 262 5.82 -20.75 27.23
N GLY A 263 6.77 -19.95 26.81
CA GLY A 263 6.65 -18.50 26.75
C GLY A 263 7.13 -17.91 25.41
N VAL A 264 7.47 -18.75 24.43
CA VAL A 264 7.65 -18.28 23.05
C VAL A 264 6.26 -18.12 22.48
N THR A 265 5.67 -16.96 22.70
CA THR A 265 4.51 -16.56 21.92
C THR A 265 5.06 -16.16 20.55
N ARG A 266 5.05 -17.10 19.64
CA ARG A 266 5.25 -16.81 18.24
C ARG A 266 4.08 -15.95 17.78
N THR A 267 4.24 -14.66 17.83
CA THR A 267 3.42 -13.81 17.00
C THR A 267 4.07 -13.89 15.62
N THR A 268 3.71 -14.92 14.85
CA THR A 268 3.85 -14.82 13.41
C THR A 268 3.10 -13.54 13.06
N ASN A 269 3.83 -12.49 12.76
CA ASN A 269 3.28 -11.47 11.93
C ASN A 269 3.01 -12.20 10.61
N SER A 270 1.85 -12.83 10.51
CA SER A 270 1.28 -13.22 9.25
C SER A 270 1.44 -11.98 8.40
N GLY A 271 2.24 -12.06 7.35
CA GLY A 271 2.40 -10.97 6.44
C GLY A 271 1.01 -10.39 6.25
N SER A 272 0.84 -9.08 6.37
CA SER A 272 -0.49 -8.50 6.39
C SER A 272 -1.18 -8.93 5.11
N ASP A 273 -2.10 -9.89 5.20
CA ASP A 273 -2.92 -10.37 4.07
C ASP A 273 -3.79 -9.24 3.53
N THR A 274 -3.60 -8.04 4.06
CA THR A 274 -4.38 -6.86 3.78
C THR A 274 -3.58 -5.86 2.96
N VAL A 275 -4.17 -5.40 1.87
CA VAL A 275 -3.66 -4.28 1.07
C VAL A 275 -4.54 -3.07 1.30
N SER A 276 -3.91 -1.94 1.61
CA SER A 276 -4.61 -0.67 1.79
C SER A 276 -4.49 0.18 0.55
N TYR A 277 -5.61 0.48 -0.08
CA TYR A 277 -5.69 1.34 -1.27
C TYR A 277 -6.12 2.73 -0.88
N GLN A 278 -5.37 3.75 -1.31
CA GLN A 278 -5.76 5.14 -1.15
C GLN A 278 -6.89 5.47 -2.16
N ILE A 279 -8.11 5.62 -1.65
CA ILE A 279 -9.34 5.87 -2.41
C ILE A 279 -9.91 7.26 -2.18
N GLY A 280 -9.11 8.19 -1.70
CA GLY A 280 -9.53 9.58 -1.47
C GLY A 280 -8.37 10.54 -1.54
N THR A 281 -8.69 11.85 -1.57
CA THR A 281 -7.73 12.93 -1.72
C THR A 281 -7.00 13.31 -0.42
N ASN A 282 -7.49 12.85 0.72
CA ASN A 282 -6.92 13.17 2.03
C ASN A 282 -6.17 11.97 2.62
N VAL A 283 -5.23 12.24 3.51
CA VAL A 283 -4.47 11.23 4.26
C VAL A 283 -5.44 10.31 5.02
N ASN A 284 -5.16 9.01 5.05
CA ASN A 284 -5.95 7.97 5.72
C ASN A 284 -7.35 7.68 5.10
N GLN A 285 -7.64 8.18 3.92
CA GLN A 285 -8.83 7.76 3.17
C GLN A 285 -8.53 6.47 2.38
N THR A 286 -8.33 5.38 3.11
CA THR A 286 -7.95 4.09 2.54
C THR A 286 -9.06 3.06 2.67
N LEU A 287 -9.15 2.17 1.70
CA LEU A 287 -9.89 0.91 1.79
C LEU A 287 -8.92 -0.23 1.92
N THR A 288 -9.07 -1.01 2.98
CA THR A 288 -8.28 -2.20 3.21
C THR A 288 -9.01 -3.41 2.65
N VAL A 289 -8.31 -4.19 1.84
CA VAL A 289 -8.79 -5.46 1.28
C VAL A 289 -7.93 -6.59 1.82
N GLU A 290 -8.56 -7.62 2.33
CA GLU A 290 -7.91 -8.81 2.87
C GLU A 290 -7.97 -9.93 1.83
N PHE A 291 -6.80 -10.39 1.36
CA PHE A 291 -6.69 -11.45 0.34
C PHE A 291 -6.68 -12.85 0.96
N GLY A 292 -6.20 -12.99 2.20
CA GLY A 292 -6.09 -14.23 2.93
C GLY A 292 -4.82 -15.02 2.64
N THR A 293 -4.57 -16.01 3.49
CA THR A 293 -3.41 -16.90 3.40
C THR A 293 -3.87 -18.31 3.08
N LEU A 294 -3.65 -18.76 1.84
CA LEU A 294 -3.93 -20.13 1.43
C LEU A 294 -2.67 -21.01 1.43
N ALA A 295 -1.53 -20.51 1.89
CA ALA A 295 -0.28 -21.26 1.92
C ALA A 295 -0.41 -22.57 2.71
N MET A 296 0.05 -23.68 2.14
CA MET A 296 -0.08 -25.02 2.70
C MET A 296 1.04 -25.37 3.70
N THR A 297 2.08 -24.54 3.80
CA THR A 297 3.25 -24.80 4.66
C THR A 297 3.15 -24.04 5.99
N GLY A 298 3.00 -24.78 7.08
CA GLY A 298 3.40 -24.35 8.44
C GLY A 298 2.65 -23.21 9.12
N ALA A 299 1.73 -22.54 8.46
CA ALA A 299 1.03 -21.39 9.04
C ALA A 299 -0.17 -21.83 9.87
N THR A 300 -0.09 -21.62 11.18
CA THR A 300 -1.27 -21.51 12.04
C THR A 300 -2.08 -20.30 11.54
N GLY A 301 -3.21 -20.53 10.85
CA GLY A 301 -4.10 -19.48 10.39
C GLY A 301 -4.26 -19.34 8.88
N ASN A 302 -3.93 -20.39 8.10
CA ASN A 302 -4.29 -20.40 6.68
C ASN A 302 -5.82 -20.59 6.51
N ASP A 303 -6.37 -19.98 5.48
CA ASP A 303 -7.81 -20.06 5.17
C ASP A 303 -8.26 -21.47 4.79
N LEU A 304 -7.36 -22.34 4.35
CA LEU A 304 -7.66 -23.75 4.04
C LEU A 304 -7.83 -24.61 5.31
N GLY A 305 -7.61 -24.03 6.49
CA GLY A 305 -7.70 -24.71 7.79
C GLY A 305 -6.41 -25.40 8.23
N ALA A 306 -6.17 -25.40 9.55
CA ALA A 306 -4.93 -25.87 10.16
C ALA A 306 -4.57 -27.33 9.83
N ASN A 307 -5.51 -28.14 9.38
CA ASN A 307 -5.34 -29.54 9.05
C ASN A 307 -5.23 -29.83 7.54
N PHE A 308 -5.48 -28.80 6.69
CA PHE A 308 -5.28 -28.90 5.24
C PHE A 308 -3.83 -28.54 4.92
N THR A 309 -2.90 -29.42 5.28
CA THR A 309 -1.47 -29.22 5.15
C THR A 309 -0.85 -30.28 4.22
N ASN A 310 0.45 -30.18 3.94
CA ASN A 310 1.21 -31.20 3.25
C ASN A 310 1.14 -32.59 3.92
N ALA A 311 0.72 -32.66 5.19
CA ALA A 311 0.54 -33.90 5.94
C ALA A 311 -0.82 -34.58 5.66
N LEU A 312 -1.76 -33.90 4.98
CA LEU A 312 -3.05 -34.50 4.61
C LEU A 312 -2.83 -35.60 3.54
N THR A 313 -3.07 -36.83 3.94
CA THR A 313 -2.87 -38.02 3.07
C THR A 313 -4.11 -38.90 3.11
N VAL A 314 -4.33 -39.66 2.03
CA VAL A 314 -5.39 -40.65 1.90
C VAL A 314 -4.74 -42.01 1.75
N THR A 315 -4.44 -42.70 2.89
CA THR A 315 -3.75 -44.00 2.88
C THR A 315 -4.70 -45.18 3.15
N ASN A 316 -5.85 -44.89 3.74
CA ASN A 316 -6.88 -45.87 4.07
C ASN A 316 -8.28 -45.21 4.13
N ASN A 317 -9.34 -46.00 4.31
CA ASN A 317 -10.70 -45.49 4.38
C ASN A 317 -10.93 -44.49 5.55
N THR A 318 -10.23 -44.67 6.67
CA THR A 318 -10.36 -43.76 7.82
C THR A 318 -9.74 -42.40 7.51
N ASP A 319 -8.56 -42.40 6.89
CA ASP A 319 -7.88 -41.18 6.44
C ASP A 319 -8.72 -40.47 5.38
N ALA A 320 -9.32 -41.22 4.43
CA ALA A 320 -10.20 -40.67 3.42
C ALA A 320 -11.43 -39.95 4.01
N ASN A 321 -12.05 -40.51 5.04
CA ASN A 321 -13.17 -39.89 5.76
C ASN A 321 -12.72 -38.62 6.51
N THR A 322 -11.54 -38.65 7.09
CA THR A 322 -10.95 -37.48 7.76
C THR A 322 -10.61 -36.38 6.76
N ALA A 323 -9.98 -36.76 5.65
CA ALA A 323 -9.62 -35.86 4.55
C ALA A 323 -10.87 -35.19 3.94
N MET A 324 -11.99 -35.91 3.82
CA MET A 324 -13.26 -35.34 3.34
C MET A 324 -13.72 -34.17 4.21
N GLY A 325 -13.63 -34.29 5.53
CA GLY A 325 -14.01 -33.21 6.46
C GLY A 325 -13.10 -31.99 6.31
N TYR A 326 -11.81 -32.19 6.08
CA TYR A 326 -10.89 -31.08 5.84
C TYR A 326 -11.10 -30.41 4.48
N VAL A 327 -11.39 -31.18 3.43
CA VAL A 327 -11.72 -30.66 2.12
C VAL A 327 -13.03 -29.84 2.17
N ASP A 328 -14.06 -30.32 2.87
CA ASP A 328 -15.31 -29.59 3.05
C ASP A 328 -15.06 -28.24 3.77
N SER A 329 -14.27 -28.27 4.84
CA SER A 329 -13.89 -27.04 5.56
C SER A 329 -13.08 -26.08 4.69
N ALA A 330 -12.19 -26.58 3.84
CA ALA A 330 -11.42 -25.77 2.90
C ALA A 330 -12.31 -25.12 1.83
N ILE A 331 -13.31 -25.86 1.31
CA ILE A 331 -14.31 -25.32 0.36
C ILE A 331 -15.08 -24.15 1.01
N ASP A 332 -15.54 -24.33 2.24
CA ASP A 332 -16.28 -23.28 2.98
C ASP A 332 -15.39 -22.03 3.20
N ALA A 333 -14.13 -22.23 3.55
CA ALA A 333 -13.18 -21.16 3.76
C ALA A 333 -12.91 -20.38 2.46
N VAL A 334 -12.64 -21.07 1.35
CA VAL A 334 -12.45 -20.44 0.03
C VAL A 334 -13.71 -19.69 -0.42
N ASN A 335 -14.91 -20.26 -0.22
CA ASN A 335 -16.16 -19.60 -0.56
C ASN A 335 -16.37 -18.33 0.29
N THR A 336 -16.04 -18.38 1.58
CA THR A 336 -16.10 -17.22 2.47
C THR A 336 -15.15 -16.12 1.98
N ARG A 337 -13.93 -16.50 1.60
CA ARG A 337 -12.97 -15.56 1.05
C ARG A 337 -13.45 -14.92 -0.24
N ARG A 338 -13.98 -15.71 -1.17
CA ARG A 338 -14.60 -15.20 -2.40
C ARG A 338 -15.74 -14.24 -2.13
N ALA A 339 -16.59 -14.53 -1.14
CA ALA A 339 -17.66 -13.62 -0.74
C ALA A 339 -17.13 -12.28 -0.20
N THR A 340 -16.07 -12.30 0.60
CA THR A 340 -15.45 -11.07 1.12
C THR A 340 -14.79 -10.24 -0.01
N LEU A 341 -14.11 -10.90 -0.95
CA LEU A 341 -13.53 -10.23 -2.13
C LEU A 341 -14.62 -9.64 -3.03
N GLY A 342 -15.73 -10.38 -3.27
CA GLY A 342 -16.88 -9.87 -4.01
C GLY A 342 -17.51 -8.65 -3.36
N ALA A 343 -17.65 -8.65 -2.03
CA ALA A 343 -18.13 -7.48 -1.29
C ALA A 343 -17.18 -6.28 -1.40
N ALA A 344 -15.85 -6.54 -1.42
CA ALA A 344 -14.84 -5.51 -1.61
C ALA A 344 -14.93 -4.90 -3.02
N ILE A 345 -15.13 -5.71 -4.07
CA ILE A 345 -15.35 -5.21 -5.45
C ILE A 345 -16.56 -4.27 -5.48
N SER A 346 -17.73 -4.71 -4.97
CA SER A 346 -18.93 -3.86 -4.98
C SER A 346 -18.72 -2.54 -4.22
N ARG A 347 -17.99 -2.56 -3.11
CA ARG A 347 -17.64 -1.33 -2.37
C ARG A 347 -16.73 -0.42 -3.17
N LEU A 348 -15.75 -0.97 -3.88
CA LEU A 348 -14.83 -0.21 -4.74
C LEU A 348 -15.57 0.40 -5.93
N GLU A 349 -16.47 -0.34 -6.59
CA GLU A 349 -17.30 0.17 -7.69
C GLU A 349 -18.15 1.38 -7.24
N HIS A 350 -18.86 1.27 -6.12
CA HIS A 350 -19.60 2.40 -5.58
C HIS A 350 -18.70 3.57 -5.16
N THR A 351 -17.47 3.27 -4.75
CA THR A 351 -16.49 4.32 -4.43
C THR A 351 -16.03 5.03 -5.70
N VAL A 352 -15.74 4.31 -6.78
CA VAL A 352 -15.38 4.89 -8.10
C VAL A 352 -16.51 5.79 -8.59
N ASP A 353 -17.75 5.31 -8.60
CA ASP A 353 -18.91 6.10 -9.01
C ASP A 353 -19.02 7.41 -8.21
N ASN A 354 -18.80 7.35 -6.91
CA ASN A 354 -18.84 8.53 -6.04
C ASN A 354 -17.68 9.49 -6.34
N LEU A 355 -16.46 8.98 -6.53
CA LEU A 355 -15.29 9.78 -6.85
C LEU A 355 -15.45 10.50 -8.19
N GLU A 356 -15.94 9.82 -9.22
CA GLU A 356 -16.20 10.39 -10.54
C GLU A 356 -17.30 11.47 -10.48
N ASN A 357 -18.41 11.22 -9.78
CA ASN A 357 -19.45 12.21 -9.57
C ASN A 357 -18.91 13.46 -8.85
N ASN A 358 -18.07 13.29 -7.84
CA ASN A 358 -17.44 14.39 -7.14
C ASN A 358 -16.48 15.15 -8.05
N ALA A 359 -15.66 14.45 -8.86
CA ALA A 359 -14.75 15.08 -9.83
C ALA A 359 -15.52 15.93 -10.86
N VAL A 360 -16.64 15.43 -11.40
CA VAL A 360 -17.52 16.17 -12.31
C VAL A 360 -18.10 17.42 -11.65
N ASN A 361 -18.60 17.30 -10.40
CA ASN A 361 -19.17 18.43 -9.67
C ASN A 361 -18.11 19.50 -9.35
N HIS A 362 -16.92 19.10 -8.95
CA HIS A 362 -15.80 20.02 -8.74
C HIS A 362 -15.35 20.67 -10.06
N SER A 363 -15.29 19.92 -11.16
CA SER A 363 -14.96 20.45 -12.48
C SER A 363 -16.00 21.47 -12.95
N ALA A 364 -17.30 21.18 -12.81
CA ALA A 364 -18.37 22.12 -13.13
C ALA A 364 -18.34 23.38 -12.25
N SER A 365 -17.93 23.26 -10.99
CA SER A 365 -17.77 24.40 -10.09
C SER A 365 -16.55 25.23 -10.44
N ARG A 366 -15.43 24.59 -10.80
CA ARG A 366 -14.21 25.26 -11.30
C ARG A 366 -14.49 26.01 -12.59
N SER A 367 -15.21 25.40 -13.54
CA SER A 367 -15.61 26.02 -14.81
C SER A 367 -16.36 27.31 -14.59
N ARG A 368 -17.34 27.35 -13.68
CA ARG A 368 -18.11 28.58 -13.36
C ARG A 368 -17.25 29.72 -12.82
N ILE A 369 -16.13 29.43 -12.21
CA ILE A 369 -15.22 30.46 -11.68
C ILE A 369 -14.17 30.85 -12.71
N LEU A 370 -13.58 29.88 -13.39
CA LEU A 370 -12.39 30.04 -14.22
C LEU A 370 -12.69 30.34 -15.68
N ASP A 371 -13.74 29.72 -16.24
CA ASP A 371 -13.98 29.77 -17.69
C ASP A 371 -14.58 31.10 -18.11
N ALA A 372 -14.24 31.55 -19.33
CA ALA A 372 -14.76 32.77 -19.93
C ALA A 372 -16.05 32.50 -20.74
N ASP A 373 -16.99 33.41 -20.67
CA ASP A 373 -18.12 33.45 -21.59
C ASP A 373 -17.65 33.99 -22.95
N TYR A 374 -17.54 33.08 -23.90
CA TYR A 374 -17.06 33.39 -25.24
C TYR A 374 -17.91 34.46 -25.96
N ALA A 375 -19.23 34.48 -25.76
CA ALA A 375 -20.10 35.46 -26.35
C ALA A 375 -19.89 36.86 -25.77
N ALA A 376 -19.69 36.97 -24.48
CA ALA A 376 -19.39 38.23 -23.81
C ALA A 376 -18.02 38.78 -24.24
N GLU A 377 -16.97 37.91 -24.23
CA GLU A 377 -15.60 38.36 -24.58
C GLU A 377 -15.45 38.72 -26.07
N THR A 378 -16.14 38.02 -26.99
CA THR A 378 -16.15 38.42 -28.42
C THR A 378 -16.85 39.76 -28.66
N THR A 379 -17.91 40.01 -27.89
CA THR A 379 -18.60 41.30 -27.94
C THR A 379 -17.72 42.45 -27.42
N GLU A 380 -17.00 42.20 -26.32
CA GLU A 380 -16.06 43.17 -25.75
C GLU A 380 -14.86 43.42 -26.69
N LEU A 381 -14.33 42.36 -27.33
CA LEU A 381 -13.29 42.51 -28.36
C LEU A 381 -13.77 43.35 -29.54
N ALA A 382 -14.97 43.09 -30.09
CA ALA A 382 -15.52 43.87 -31.18
C ALA A 382 -15.73 45.34 -30.77
N ARG A 383 -16.26 45.60 -29.59
CA ARG A 383 -16.45 46.93 -29.02
C ARG A 383 -15.13 47.69 -28.88
N THR A 384 -14.12 47.06 -28.31
CA THR A 384 -12.78 47.67 -28.08
C THR A 384 -12.08 47.95 -29.40
N GLN A 385 -12.21 47.10 -30.44
CA GLN A 385 -11.72 47.35 -31.81
C GLN A 385 -12.37 48.57 -32.45
N ILE A 386 -13.70 48.69 -32.31
CA ILE A 386 -14.41 49.88 -32.86
C ILE A 386 -13.96 51.15 -32.12
N ILE A 387 -13.82 51.11 -30.80
CA ILE A 387 -13.35 52.25 -30.01
C ILE A 387 -11.89 52.60 -30.36
N GLN A 388 -11.04 51.64 -30.66
CA GLN A 388 -9.66 51.88 -31.09
C GLN A 388 -9.64 52.62 -32.44
N GLN A 389 -10.44 52.18 -33.41
CA GLN A 389 -10.55 52.85 -34.71
C GLN A 389 -11.09 54.28 -34.56
N ALA A 390 -12.14 54.47 -33.76
CA ALA A 390 -12.71 55.79 -33.47
C ALA A 390 -11.71 56.70 -32.73
N GLY A 391 -10.99 56.13 -31.71
CA GLY A 391 -10.00 56.83 -30.93
C GLY A 391 -8.80 57.33 -31.74
N THR A 392 -8.31 56.54 -32.67
CA THR A 392 -7.24 56.96 -33.59
C THR A 392 -7.71 58.11 -34.52
N ALA A 393 -8.94 58.02 -35.01
CA ALA A 393 -9.52 59.12 -35.86
C ALA A 393 -9.67 60.41 -35.02
N MET A 394 -10.15 60.31 -33.75
CA MET A 394 -10.29 61.47 -32.87
C MET A 394 -8.94 62.09 -32.49
N LEU A 395 -7.93 61.24 -32.25
CA LEU A 395 -6.56 61.68 -31.96
C LEU A 395 -5.98 62.47 -33.17
N SER A 396 -6.16 61.96 -34.37
CA SER A 396 -5.79 62.68 -35.61
C SER A 396 -6.51 64.05 -35.72
N GLN A 397 -7.81 64.09 -35.45
CA GLN A 397 -8.58 65.33 -35.46
C GLN A 397 -8.15 66.35 -34.39
N ALA A 398 -7.81 65.85 -33.16
CA ALA A 398 -7.28 66.67 -32.06
C ALA A 398 -5.93 67.32 -32.43
N ASN A 399 -5.08 66.57 -33.14
CA ASN A 399 -3.77 67.05 -33.58
C ASN A 399 -3.93 68.11 -34.74
N GLN A 400 -4.91 67.94 -35.66
CA GLN A 400 -5.16 68.92 -36.74
C GLN A 400 -5.66 70.22 -36.18
N LYS A 401 -6.49 70.26 -35.12
CA LYS A 401 -6.93 71.48 -34.46
C LYS A 401 -5.75 72.29 -33.89
N ALA A 402 -4.76 71.66 -33.30
CA ALA A 402 -3.57 72.32 -32.79
C ALA A 402 -2.73 72.95 -33.94
N GLN A 403 -2.59 72.24 -35.05
CA GLN A 403 -1.90 72.78 -36.28
C GLN A 403 -2.63 73.92 -36.91
N ALA A 404 -3.97 73.92 -36.94
CA ALA A 404 -4.76 75.02 -37.48
C ALA A 404 -4.60 76.34 -36.71
N VAL A 405 -4.51 76.21 -35.34
CA VAL A 405 -4.25 77.40 -34.48
C VAL A 405 -2.83 77.94 -34.72
N LEU A 406 -1.84 77.03 -34.90
CA LEU A 406 -0.44 77.42 -35.19
C LEU A 406 -0.37 78.20 -36.57
N LYS A 407 -1.08 77.73 -37.59
CA LYS A 407 -1.18 78.41 -38.88
C LYS A 407 -1.79 79.81 -38.81
N LEU A 408 -2.79 79.99 -37.92
CA LEU A 408 -3.45 81.31 -37.71
C LEU A 408 -2.55 82.30 -36.96
N LEU A 409 -1.54 81.85 -36.21
CA LEU A 409 -0.58 82.65 -35.49
C LEU A 409 0.66 83.00 -36.29
N GLN A 410 0.90 82.32 -37.44
CA GLN A 410 2.01 82.56 -38.37
C GLN A 410 1.64 83.48 -39.54
N ASN A 411 0.40 83.86 -39.64
CA ASN A 411 -0.09 84.89 -40.54
C ASN A 411 -0.49 86.15 -39.77
#